data_7b7b7a263f5c02697a8a1ec710bed929
#
_entry.id   7b7b7a263f5c02697a8a1ec710bed929
#
_cell.length_a   1.000
_cell.length_b   1.000
_cell.length_c   1.000
_cell.angle_alpha   90.00
_cell.angle_beta   90.00
_cell.angle_gamma   90.00
#
_symmetry.space_group_name_H-M   'P 1'
#
loop_
_entity.id
_entity.type
_entity.pdbx_description
1 polymer ?
#
loop_
_entity_poly.entity_id
_entity_poly.type
_entity_poly.pdbx_seq_one_letter_code
_entity_poly.pdbx_strand_id
1 'polypeptide(L)'
;MYVTRTLSQFRKYQKTLSEESPEGPFSGVLVITDEEAETEDTFCFGMCTRTKIEKLPLPQDKILSVVHLDSSGNRETSVKKVLFIPALDQPLSSNRYYVVHARGRYKGKVSVCSREIEKGVCCFPDILHDKKPKPLDPRNIYQTVKINRHHDRTFFGKSVAPDGTPPSFLKKKGWELRTSRSLHPRRPREALGLDDELRARLPAFGFPVSTIRSGSVIVGEWYCPFMFVKENCSLSYQMRKSMFYRITLSQYWERIYHCENNDAHNNIDENNDDNEEEVVSVEANVVREANYVKGMEAVKGEKEGHGGFHWYRQVQGPRGPGERRRKRGVSSPVGLSFVVVERMRRVMEEGGWVGGGRKVVRVERDEPIRISRRDWRRFGCYVLVESFGLRRADGVLLVKCVFRHTNRLRCNWE
;
A
#
# COMPACT_ATOMS: atom_id res chain seq x y z
N MET A 1 -1.33 4.93 -1.34
CA MET A 1 -1.64 4.01 -0.22
C MET A 1 -2.81 4.57 0.56
N TYR A 2 -3.50 3.75 1.36
CA TYR A 2 -4.68 4.20 2.09
C TYR A 2 -4.51 3.98 3.59
N VAL A 3 -4.79 5.01 4.37
CA VAL A 3 -5.06 4.89 5.81
C VAL A 3 -6.53 4.51 6.02
N THR A 4 -6.86 4.03 7.19
CA THR A 4 -8.27 3.75 7.56
C THR A 4 -8.74 4.73 8.63
N ARG A 5 -10.02 5.06 8.57
CA ARG A 5 -10.72 5.83 9.62
C ARG A 5 -12.08 5.20 9.85
N THR A 6 -12.57 5.27 11.06
CA THR A 6 -13.86 4.67 11.43
C THR A 6 -15.04 5.52 10.94
N LEU A 7 -16.13 4.86 10.58
CA LEU A 7 -17.35 5.53 10.12
C LEU A 7 -17.97 6.40 11.23
N SER A 8 -17.91 5.95 12.49
CA SER A 8 -18.38 6.72 13.64
C SER A 8 -17.66 8.04 13.81
N GLN A 9 -16.33 8.08 13.57
CA GLN A 9 -15.54 9.31 13.60
C GLN A 9 -16.11 10.37 12.64
N PHE A 10 -16.43 9.98 11.42
CA PHE A 10 -16.98 10.91 10.43
C PHE A 10 -18.43 11.31 10.72
N ARG A 11 -19.21 10.44 11.37
CA ARG A 11 -20.55 10.77 11.82
C ARG A 11 -20.53 11.83 12.93
N LYS A 12 -19.54 11.74 13.84
CA LYS A 12 -19.36 12.70 14.95
C LYS A 12 -18.70 14.02 14.47
N TYR A 13 -17.66 13.92 13.66
CA TYR A 13 -16.81 15.04 13.28
C TYR A 13 -16.81 15.27 11.76
N GLN A 14 -17.91 15.82 11.24
CA GLN A 14 -18.09 16.03 9.79
C GLN A 14 -17.01 16.93 9.16
N LYS A 15 -16.36 17.81 9.93
CA LYS A 15 -15.27 18.67 9.44
C LYS A 15 -14.08 17.84 8.92
N THR A 16 -13.80 16.70 9.52
CA THR A 16 -12.71 15.82 9.11
C THR A 16 -12.87 15.22 7.71
N LEU A 17 -14.09 15.28 7.15
CA LEU A 17 -14.33 14.86 5.77
C LEU A 17 -13.63 15.75 4.74
N SER A 18 -13.40 17.03 5.07
CA SER A 18 -12.80 18.02 4.18
C SER A 18 -11.29 18.12 4.34
N GLU A 19 -10.70 17.41 5.30
CA GLU A 19 -9.26 17.36 5.46
C GLU A 19 -8.62 16.59 4.31
N GLU A 20 -7.50 17.10 3.83
CA GLU A 20 -6.67 16.37 2.88
C GLU A 20 -6.14 15.09 3.53
N SER A 21 -5.71 14.14 2.70
CA SER A 21 -5.11 12.93 3.25
C SER A 21 -3.85 13.30 4.02
N PRO A 22 -3.76 12.96 5.33
CA PRO A 22 -2.62 13.32 6.17
C PRO A 22 -1.31 12.71 5.68
N GLU A 23 -1.40 11.71 4.82
CA GLU A 23 -0.27 10.96 4.27
C GLU A 23 0.36 11.63 3.03
N GLY A 24 -0.15 12.78 2.55
CA GLY A 24 0.36 13.47 1.37
C GLY A 24 0.01 12.79 0.03
N PRO A 25 0.76 13.08 -1.05
CA PRO A 25 0.43 12.63 -2.40
C PRO A 25 0.37 11.11 -2.58
N PHE A 26 -0.48 10.65 -3.51
CA PHE A 26 -0.76 9.23 -3.80
C PHE A 26 -1.34 8.46 -2.62
N SER A 27 -2.05 9.17 -1.75
CA SER A 27 -2.71 8.59 -0.58
C SER A 27 -4.21 8.85 -0.61
N GLY A 28 -4.93 8.15 0.26
CA GLY A 28 -6.36 8.27 0.44
C GLY A 28 -6.82 7.69 1.77
N VAL A 29 -8.09 7.86 2.08
CA VAL A 29 -8.70 7.35 3.31
C VAL A 29 -9.76 6.31 2.97
N LEU A 30 -9.68 5.13 3.56
CA LEU A 30 -10.75 4.13 3.57
C LEU A 30 -11.59 4.30 4.82
N VAL A 31 -12.90 4.28 4.66
CA VAL A 31 -13.86 4.30 5.75
C VAL A 31 -14.24 2.87 6.10
N ILE A 32 -14.00 2.48 7.34
CA ILE A 32 -14.34 1.15 7.87
C ILE A 32 -15.49 1.27 8.88
N THR A 33 -16.38 0.29 8.84
CA THR A 33 -17.48 0.22 9.81
C THR A 33 -16.94 -0.32 11.13
N ASP A 34 -17.12 0.44 12.20
CA ASP A 34 -16.78 0.07 13.57
C ASP A 34 -18.01 -0.35 14.37
N GLU A 35 -17.80 -0.85 15.58
CA GLU A 35 -18.86 -1.34 16.45
C GLU A 35 -19.90 -0.26 16.77
N GLU A 36 -19.46 0.99 16.97
CA GLU A 36 -20.35 2.10 17.25
C GLU A 36 -21.27 2.38 16.07
N ALA A 37 -20.73 2.44 14.85
CA ALA A 37 -21.52 2.62 13.64
C ALA A 37 -22.47 1.43 13.38
N GLU A 38 -22.03 0.19 13.68
CA GLU A 38 -22.91 -0.99 13.61
C GLU A 38 -24.05 -0.92 14.61
N THR A 39 -23.81 -0.43 15.83
CA THR A 39 -24.83 -0.25 16.86
C THR A 39 -25.84 0.79 16.45
N GLU A 40 -25.43 1.94 15.92
CA GLU A 40 -26.35 2.96 15.40
C GLU A 40 -27.22 2.46 14.24
N ASP A 41 -26.69 1.54 13.43
CA ASP A 41 -27.39 0.94 12.28
C ASP A 41 -28.28 -0.25 12.71
N THR A 42 -28.29 -0.64 13.99
CA THR A 42 -29.15 -1.71 14.49
C THR A 42 -30.39 -1.15 15.21
N PHE A 43 -31.50 -1.90 15.13
CA PHE A 43 -32.74 -1.60 15.84
C PHE A 43 -33.41 -2.90 16.30
N CYS A 44 -34.54 -2.83 17.00
CA CYS A 44 -35.20 -3.99 17.59
C CYS A 44 -34.29 -4.78 18.53
N PHE A 45 -33.67 -4.12 19.53
CA PHE A 45 -32.78 -4.77 20.51
C PHE A 45 -31.61 -5.56 19.87
N GLY A 46 -31.06 -5.07 18.75
CA GLY A 46 -29.95 -5.70 18.06
C GLY A 46 -30.32 -6.80 17.06
N MET A 47 -31.60 -7.13 16.91
CA MET A 47 -32.04 -8.20 16.00
C MET A 47 -32.16 -7.79 14.53
N CYS A 48 -32.36 -6.51 14.26
CA CYS A 48 -32.51 -5.99 12.89
C CYS A 48 -31.45 -4.95 12.57
N THR A 49 -30.76 -5.08 11.43
CA THR A 49 -29.77 -4.12 10.95
C THR A 49 -30.33 -3.33 9.78
N ARG A 50 -30.18 -2.01 9.81
CA ARG A 50 -30.48 -1.17 8.65
C ARG A 50 -29.57 -1.53 7.51
N THR A 51 -30.16 -2.00 6.42
CA THR A 51 -29.40 -2.32 5.21
C THR A 51 -29.23 -1.13 4.29
N LYS A 52 -30.07 -0.11 4.40
CA LYS A 52 -30.06 1.10 3.59
C LYS A 52 -29.03 2.11 4.09
N ILE A 53 -28.12 2.53 3.20
CA ILE A 53 -27.16 3.61 3.45
C ILE A 53 -27.79 4.91 2.95
N GLU A 54 -27.86 5.89 3.83
CA GLU A 54 -28.50 7.17 3.52
C GLU A 54 -27.54 8.37 3.59
N LYS A 55 -26.34 8.17 4.13
CA LYS A 55 -25.34 9.23 4.35
C LYS A 55 -24.00 8.89 3.72
N LEU A 56 -23.23 9.92 3.40
CA LEU A 56 -21.82 9.83 3.03
C LEU A 56 -20.95 10.10 4.27
N PRO A 57 -19.73 9.60 4.32
CA PRO A 57 -19.02 8.82 3.32
C PRO A 57 -19.50 7.36 3.25
N LEU A 58 -19.22 6.69 2.12
CA LEU A 58 -19.57 5.29 1.92
C LEU A 58 -18.51 4.40 2.57
N PRO A 59 -18.88 3.30 3.27
CA PRO A 59 -17.94 2.35 3.82
C PRO A 59 -17.29 1.48 2.73
N GLN A 60 -15.96 1.22 2.83
CA GLN A 60 -15.21 0.41 1.89
C GLN A 60 -15.02 -1.04 2.35
N ASP A 61 -15.27 -1.35 3.60
CA ASP A 61 -15.22 -2.70 4.15
C ASP A 61 -16.41 -3.58 3.74
N LYS A 62 -17.39 -3.00 3.03
CA LYS A 62 -18.64 -3.65 2.59
C LYS A 62 -18.84 -3.54 1.07
N ILE A 63 -19.37 -4.61 0.48
CA ILE A 63 -19.91 -4.55 -0.89
C ILE A 63 -21.30 -3.94 -0.81
N LEU A 64 -21.54 -2.92 -1.64
CA LEU A 64 -22.80 -2.21 -1.68
C LEU A 64 -23.62 -2.61 -2.89
N SER A 65 -24.94 -2.59 -2.73
CA SER A 65 -25.90 -2.80 -3.80
C SER A 65 -26.48 -1.46 -4.22
N VAL A 66 -26.27 -1.07 -5.48
CA VAL A 66 -26.99 0.03 -6.14
C VAL A 66 -28.31 -0.54 -6.62
N VAL A 67 -29.42 -0.05 -6.05
CA VAL A 67 -30.77 -0.56 -6.29
C VAL A 67 -31.60 0.53 -6.96
N HIS A 68 -32.16 0.22 -8.12
CA HIS A 68 -33.15 1.05 -8.78
C HIS A 68 -34.54 0.50 -8.49
N LEU A 69 -35.44 1.39 -8.09
CA LEU A 69 -36.84 1.07 -7.87
C LEU A 69 -37.69 1.50 -9.10
N ASP A 70 -38.84 0.93 -9.24
CA ASP A 70 -39.85 1.39 -10.21
C ASP A 70 -40.44 2.74 -9.81
N SER A 71 -41.30 3.30 -10.64
CA SER A 71 -41.99 4.58 -10.41
C SER A 71 -42.89 4.57 -9.16
N SER A 72 -43.34 3.41 -8.73
CA SER A 72 -44.14 3.23 -7.51
C SER A 72 -43.28 3.08 -6.23
N GLY A 73 -41.95 2.91 -6.37
CA GLY A 73 -41.03 2.71 -5.26
C GLY A 73 -41.08 1.32 -4.61
N ASN A 74 -41.91 0.43 -5.13
CA ASN A 74 -42.20 -0.86 -4.49
C ASN A 74 -41.42 -2.05 -5.09
N ARG A 75 -41.02 -1.96 -6.37
CA ARG A 75 -40.35 -3.08 -7.06
C ARG A 75 -38.94 -2.72 -7.48
N GLU A 76 -37.98 -3.62 -7.15
CA GLU A 76 -36.60 -3.49 -7.64
C GLU A 76 -36.52 -3.80 -9.13
N THR A 77 -36.09 -2.82 -9.93
CA THR A 77 -35.93 -2.95 -11.38
C THR A 77 -34.55 -3.41 -11.78
N SER A 78 -33.53 -3.01 -11.01
CA SER A 78 -32.17 -3.50 -11.23
C SER A 78 -31.30 -3.39 -9.96
N VAL A 79 -30.42 -4.37 -9.80
CA VAL A 79 -29.45 -4.37 -8.68
C VAL A 79 -28.04 -4.60 -9.22
N LYS A 80 -27.12 -3.68 -8.91
CA LYS A 80 -25.68 -3.81 -9.21
C LYS A 80 -24.87 -3.85 -7.92
N LYS A 81 -24.06 -4.90 -7.73
CA LYS A 81 -23.15 -5.01 -6.58
C LYS A 81 -21.80 -4.43 -6.90
N VAL A 82 -21.38 -3.43 -6.13
CA VAL A 82 -20.16 -2.66 -6.34
C VAL A 82 -19.41 -2.40 -5.03
N LEU A 83 -18.16 -2.03 -5.17
CA LEU A 83 -17.31 -1.49 -4.11
C LEU A 83 -16.93 -0.06 -4.52
N PHE A 84 -17.13 0.90 -3.64
CA PHE A 84 -16.72 2.28 -3.86
C PHE A 84 -15.38 2.52 -3.17
N ILE A 85 -14.31 2.70 -3.92
CA ILE A 85 -12.99 3.03 -3.39
C ILE A 85 -12.75 4.52 -3.58
N PRO A 86 -12.47 5.31 -2.52
CA PRO A 86 -12.19 6.73 -2.65
C PRO A 86 -11.05 6.99 -3.63
N ALA A 87 -11.18 8.04 -4.44
CA ALA A 87 -10.12 8.46 -5.34
C ALA A 87 -8.91 8.95 -4.51
N LEU A 88 -7.70 8.65 -5.00
CA LEU A 88 -6.47 9.15 -4.39
C LEU A 88 -6.41 10.68 -4.50
N ASP A 89 -5.65 11.30 -3.60
CA ASP A 89 -5.37 12.74 -3.60
C ASP A 89 -6.63 13.61 -3.49
N GLN A 90 -7.67 13.09 -2.84
CA GLN A 90 -8.92 13.79 -2.66
C GLN A 90 -9.44 13.65 -1.22
N PRO A 91 -9.95 14.73 -0.61
CA PRO A 91 -10.69 14.62 0.65
C PRO A 91 -11.96 13.81 0.46
N LEU A 92 -12.41 13.15 1.50
CA LEU A 92 -13.63 12.33 1.46
C LEU A 92 -14.89 13.15 1.12
N SER A 93 -14.93 14.45 1.49
CA SER A 93 -16.00 15.38 1.14
C SER A 93 -16.18 15.60 -0.37
N SER A 94 -15.13 15.31 -1.15
CA SER A 94 -15.23 15.36 -2.62
C SER A 94 -16.20 14.33 -3.18
N ASN A 95 -16.46 13.24 -2.42
CA ASN A 95 -17.31 12.10 -2.79
C ASN A 95 -16.94 11.48 -4.14
N ARG A 96 -15.63 11.46 -4.46
CA ARG A 96 -15.08 10.89 -5.69
C ARG A 96 -14.62 9.47 -5.44
N TYR A 97 -15.09 8.54 -6.28
CA TYR A 97 -14.85 7.11 -6.09
C TYR A 97 -14.49 6.41 -7.39
N TYR A 98 -13.62 5.41 -7.30
CA TYR A 98 -13.52 4.33 -8.26
C TYR A 98 -14.63 3.32 -7.96
N VAL A 99 -15.51 3.05 -8.94
CA VAL A 99 -16.64 2.13 -8.76
C VAL A 99 -16.29 0.76 -9.32
N VAL A 100 -16.01 -0.18 -8.45
CA VAL A 100 -15.51 -1.52 -8.78
C VAL A 100 -16.67 -2.52 -8.81
N HIS A 101 -16.83 -3.26 -9.89
CA HIS A 101 -17.84 -4.31 -9.99
C HIS A 101 -17.50 -5.49 -9.07
N ALA A 102 -18.40 -5.84 -8.14
CA ALA A 102 -18.19 -6.91 -7.16
C ALA A 102 -18.74 -8.28 -7.62
N ARG A 103 -19.58 -8.32 -8.66
CA ARG A 103 -20.18 -9.54 -9.22
C ARG A 103 -20.25 -9.51 -10.75
N GLY A 104 -20.56 -10.67 -11.33
CA GLY A 104 -20.79 -10.84 -12.76
C GLY A 104 -19.50 -10.85 -13.59
N ARG A 105 -19.68 -10.74 -14.91
CA ARG A 105 -18.61 -10.80 -15.94
C ARG A 105 -17.47 -9.80 -15.71
N TYR A 106 -17.79 -8.66 -15.11
CA TYR A 106 -16.86 -7.55 -14.91
C TYR A 106 -16.30 -7.48 -13.49
N LYS A 107 -16.47 -8.53 -12.68
CA LYS A 107 -15.97 -8.57 -11.31
C LYS A 107 -14.49 -8.18 -11.22
N GLY A 108 -14.16 -7.21 -10.36
CA GLY A 108 -12.82 -6.67 -10.14
C GLY A 108 -12.42 -5.57 -11.10
N LYS A 109 -13.25 -5.24 -12.11
CA LYS A 109 -13.01 -4.12 -13.03
C LYS A 109 -13.73 -2.87 -12.55
N VAL A 110 -13.18 -1.71 -12.93
CA VAL A 110 -13.70 -0.37 -12.60
C VAL A 110 -14.62 0.11 -13.72
N SER A 111 -15.71 0.74 -13.35
CA SER A 111 -16.61 1.43 -14.26
C SER A 111 -15.88 2.55 -15.01
N VAL A 112 -16.26 2.79 -16.25
CA VAL A 112 -15.68 3.83 -17.10
C VAL A 112 -16.80 4.73 -17.61
N CYS A 113 -16.65 6.05 -17.46
CA CYS A 113 -17.54 7.03 -18.04
C CYS A 113 -17.35 7.09 -19.56
N SER A 114 -18.42 7.26 -20.32
CA SER A 114 -18.38 7.46 -21.78
C SER A 114 -18.04 8.93 -22.07
N ARG A 115 -17.36 9.18 -23.18
CA ARG A 115 -17.10 10.55 -23.66
C ARG A 115 -18.28 11.05 -24.50
N GLU A 116 -18.60 12.33 -24.44
CA GLU A 116 -19.68 12.91 -25.26
C GLU A 116 -19.40 12.82 -26.76
N ILE A 117 -18.15 12.91 -27.17
CA ILE A 117 -17.70 12.79 -28.58
C ILE A 117 -18.01 11.40 -29.18
N GLU A 118 -18.25 10.39 -28.34
CA GLU A 118 -18.63 9.04 -28.80
C GLU A 118 -20.14 8.88 -29.07
N LYS A 119 -20.88 9.97 -29.03
CA LYS A 119 -22.26 10.03 -29.55
C LYS A 119 -22.19 9.84 -31.05
N GLY A 120 -22.73 8.75 -31.54
CA GLY A 120 -22.67 8.39 -32.95
C GLY A 120 -23.26 9.49 -33.85
N VAL A 121 -22.56 9.76 -34.96
CA VAL A 121 -22.90 10.74 -35.99
C VAL A 121 -24.06 10.25 -36.88
N CYS A 122 -24.79 9.21 -36.50
CA CYS A 122 -25.84 8.65 -37.36
C CYS A 122 -27.23 8.94 -36.83
N CYS A 123 -28.16 9.14 -37.72
CA CYS A 123 -29.54 9.65 -37.66
C CYS A 123 -30.51 9.06 -36.61
N PHE A 124 -30.05 8.46 -35.53
CA PHE A 124 -30.88 7.95 -34.45
C PHE A 124 -30.63 8.73 -33.16
N PRO A 125 -31.64 8.96 -32.32
CA PRO A 125 -31.47 9.69 -31.07
C PRO A 125 -30.41 9.02 -30.21
N ASP A 126 -29.50 9.84 -29.71
CA ASP A 126 -28.28 9.54 -28.91
C ASP A 126 -28.47 8.48 -27.83
N ILE A 127 -28.41 7.22 -28.17
CA ILE A 127 -28.26 6.13 -27.18
C ILE A 127 -26.80 6.04 -26.84
N LEU A 128 -26.38 6.76 -25.78
CA LEU A 128 -25.02 6.65 -25.25
C LEU A 128 -24.86 5.28 -24.63
N HIS A 129 -24.10 4.41 -25.29
CA HIS A 129 -23.83 3.08 -24.78
C HIS A 129 -22.82 3.12 -23.62
N ASP A 130 -23.14 2.39 -22.54
CA ASP A 130 -22.22 2.22 -21.41
C ASP A 130 -20.90 1.60 -21.87
N LYS A 131 -19.78 2.23 -21.52
CA LYS A 131 -18.46 1.63 -21.74
C LYS A 131 -18.27 0.37 -20.90
N LYS A 132 -17.58 -0.61 -21.49
CA LYS A 132 -17.22 -1.81 -20.78
C LYS A 132 -16.24 -1.48 -19.64
N PRO A 133 -16.49 -1.98 -18.40
CA PRO A 133 -15.58 -1.81 -17.29
C PRO A 133 -14.16 -2.34 -17.60
N LYS A 134 -13.14 -1.59 -17.17
CA LYS A 134 -11.72 -1.88 -17.42
C LYS A 134 -10.95 -2.09 -16.11
N PRO A 135 -9.76 -2.71 -16.13
CA PRO A 135 -8.85 -2.63 -15.00
C PRO A 135 -8.59 -1.17 -14.61
N LEU A 136 -8.29 -0.92 -13.33
CA LEU A 136 -7.97 0.43 -12.86
C LEU A 136 -6.73 0.99 -13.59
N ASP A 137 -6.87 2.20 -14.03
CA ASP A 137 -5.79 3.11 -14.41
C ASP A 137 -5.96 4.41 -13.61
N PRO A 138 -5.14 4.65 -12.57
CA PRO A 138 -5.29 5.83 -11.71
C PRO A 138 -5.12 7.18 -12.45
N ARG A 139 -4.52 7.16 -13.65
CA ARG A 139 -4.36 8.35 -14.51
C ARG A 139 -5.61 8.65 -15.34
N ASN A 140 -6.54 7.70 -15.40
CA ASN A 140 -7.74 7.83 -16.23
C ASN A 140 -8.90 8.47 -15.45
N ILE A 141 -9.07 9.77 -15.62
CA ILE A 141 -10.14 10.55 -14.98
C ILE A 141 -11.56 10.02 -15.27
N TYR A 142 -11.75 9.32 -16.42
CA TYR A 142 -13.07 8.73 -16.77
C TYR A 142 -13.40 7.50 -15.92
N GLN A 143 -12.49 7.01 -15.09
CA GLN A 143 -12.76 5.94 -14.12
C GLN A 143 -13.20 6.46 -12.75
N THR A 144 -13.26 7.77 -12.58
CA THR A 144 -13.66 8.42 -11.32
C THR A 144 -15.07 9.00 -11.46
N VAL A 145 -15.93 8.68 -10.49
CA VAL A 145 -17.31 9.11 -10.43
C VAL A 145 -17.56 9.87 -9.12
N LYS A 146 -18.16 11.04 -9.19
CA LYS A 146 -18.64 11.78 -8.02
C LYS A 146 -20.04 11.31 -7.66
N ILE A 147 -20.21 10.84 -6.42
CA ILE A 147 -21.52 10.41 -5.89
C ILE A 147 -22.16 11.57 -5.16
N ASN A 148 -23.38 11.91 -5.57
CA ASN A 148 -24.16 12.98 -4.98
C ASN A 148 -25.42 12.40 -4.31
N ARG A 149 -25.77 12.96 -3.16
CA ARG A 149 -26.99 12.62 -2.45
C ARG A 149 -28.13 13.53 -2.88
N HIS A 150 -29.32 12.98 -3.07
CA HIS A 150 -30.55 13.70 -3.33
C HIS A 150 -31.31 13.99 -2.03
N HIS A 151 -32.29 14.88 -2.06
CA HIS A 151 -33.10 15.29 -0.89
C HIS A 151 -33.87 14.11 -0.27
N ASP A 152 -34.36 13.19 -1.09
CA ASP A 152 -35.08 11.97 -0.71
C ASP A 152 -34.20 10.84 -0.19
N ARG A 153 -32.93 11.13 0.14
CA ARG A 153 -31.94 10.18 0.61
C ARG A 153 -31.52 9.12 -0.42
N THR A 154 -31.84 9.35 -1.68
CA THR A 154 -31.32 8.58 -2.82
C THR A 154 -30.04 9.19 -3.36
N PHE A 155 -29.44 8.55 -4.34
CA PHE A 155 -28.16 8.97 -4.90
C PHE A 155 -28.20 9.08 -6.42
N PHE A 156 -27.20 9.77 -6.97
CA PHE A 156 -26.86 9.79 -8.38
C PHE A 156 -25.38 10.04 -8.58
N GLY A 157 -24.82 9.53 -9.68
CA GLY A 157 -23.43 9.72 -10.05
C GLY A 157 -23.25 10.80 -11.10
N LYS A 158 -22.15 11.54 -11.03
CA LYS A 158 -21.64 12.42 -12.08
C LYS A 158 -20.22 12.01 -12.46
N SER A 159 -19.86 12.14 -13.74
CA SER A 159 -18.46 11.98 -14.14
C SER A 159 -17.61 13.09 -13.54
N VAL A 160 -16.37 12.78 -13.16
CA VAL A 160 -15.38 13.80 -12.79
C VAL A 160 -14.79 14.45 -14.05
N ALA A 161 -14.68 13.69 -15.15
CA ALA A 161 -14.32 14.26 -16.45
C ALA A 161 -15.43 15.18 -16.95
N PRO A 162 -15.11 16.42 -17.39
CA PRO A 162 -16.11 17.43 -17.78
C PRO A 162 -17.02 16.97 -18.94
N ASP A 163 -16.43 16.25 -19.92
CA ASP A 163 -17.11 15.68 -21.10
C ASP A 163 -17.57 14.23 -20.87
N GLY A 164 -17.57 13.78 -19.62
CA GLY A 164 -17.86 12.40 -19.27
C GLY A 164 -19.32 12.18 -18.88
N THR A 165 -19.87 11.04 -19.30
CA THR A 165 -21.18 10.55 -18.84
C THR A 165 -20.97 9.25 -18.05
N PRO A 166 -21.41 9.17 -16.78
CA PRO A 166 -21.26 7.96 -15.98
C PRO A 166 -22.14 6.83 -16.53
N PRO A 167 -21.82 5.56 -16.22
CA PRO A 167 -22.65 4.42 -16.60
C PRO A 167 -24.11 4.59 -16.20
N SER A 168 -25.02 4.02 -16.98
CA SER A 168 -26.47 4.18 -16.83
C SER A 168 -26.97 3.88 -15.42
N PHE A 169 -26.42 2.83 -14.78
CA PHE A 169 -26.79 2.43 -13.41
C PHE A 169 -26.37 3.44 -12.33
N LEU A 170 -25.48 4.40 -12.63
CA LEU A 170 -25.08 5.49 -11.75
C LEU A 170 -25.66 6.83 -12.16
N LYS A 171 -25.87 7.04 -13.47
CA LYS A 171 -26.40 8.29 -14.05
C LYS A 171 -27.86 8.52 -13.67
N LYS A 172 -28.70 7.48 -13.76
CA LYS A 172 -30.10 7.55 -13.43
C LYS A 172 -30.27 7.99 -11.98
N LYS A 173 -31.02 9.07 -11.74
CA LYS A 173 -31.29 9.57 -10.38
C LYS A 173 -32.20 8.63 -9.61
N GLY A 174 -32.16 8.72 -8.28
CA GLY A 174 -33.13 8.03 -7.41
C GLY A 174 -32.75 6.59 -7.10
N TRP A 175 -31.47 6.16 -7.21
CA TRP A 175 -31.08 4.85 -6.73
C TRP A 175 -30.75 4.85 -5.24
N GLU A 176 -31.04 3.73 -4.61
CA GLU A 176 -30.71 3.45 -3.22
C GLU A 176 -29.39 2.67 -3.10
N LEU A 177 -28.72 2.89 -1.97
CA LEU A 177 -27.59 2.05 -1.55
C LEU A 177 -28.01 1.14 -0.41
N ARG A 178 -27.72 -0.15 -0.57
CA ARG A 178 -27.96 -1.14 0.49
C ARG A 178 -26.72 -1.97 0.74
N THR A 179 -26.48 -2.27 2.02
CA THR A 179 -25.40 -3.19 2.40
C THR A 179 -25.76 -4.61 1.98
N SER A 180 -24.80 -5.32 1.39
CA SER A 180 -24.92 -6.76 1.18
C SER A 180 -24.47 -7.47 2.46
N ARG A 181 -25.25 -8.46 2.93
CA ARG A 181 -24.86 -9.34 4.05
C ARG A 181 -23.65 -10.23 3.74
N SER A 182 -22.85 -9.91 2.74
CA SER A 182 -21.65 -10.65 2.39
C SER A 182 -20.61 -10.46 3.47
N LEU A 183 -20.49 -11.41 4.35
CA LEU A 183 -19.39 -11.56 5.30
C LEU A 183 -18.11 -11.79 4.51
N HIS A 184 -17.33 -10.74 4.27
CA HIS A 184 -15.92 -10.93 3.93
C HIS A 184 -15.17 -11.24 5.24
N PRO A 185 -14.62 -12.45 5.41
CA PRO A 185 -14.02 -12.88 6.67
C PRO A 185 -12.77 -12.09 7.06
N ARG A 186 -12.29 -11.21 6.19
CA ARG A 186 -11.06 -10.42 6.38
C ARG A 186 -11.29 -8.97 5.97
N ARG A 187 -11.97 -8.23 6.85
CA ARG A 187 -12.16 -6.78 6.70
C ARG A 187 -10.85 -6.04 7.00
N PRO A 188 -10.60 -4.89 6.37
CA PRO A 188 -9.53 -4.00 6.82
C PRO A 188 -9.79 -3.59 8.26
N ARG A 189 -8.71 -3.45 9.03
CA ARG A 189 -8.69 -2.94 10.40
C ARG A 189 -8.16 -1.51 10.40
N GLU A 190 -7.98 -0.93 11.57
CA GLU A 190 -7.31 0.34 11.65
C GLU A 190 -5.88 0.26 11.12
N ALA A 191 -5.52 1.23 10.28
CA ALA A 191 -4.19 1.45 9.76
C ALA A 191 -4.00 2.97 9.69
N LEU A 192 -3.29 3.51 10.68
CA LEU A 192 -3.23 4.95 10.93
C LEU A 192 -2.24 5.67 10.01
N GLY A 193 -1.44 4.93 9.25
CA GLY A 193 -0.41 5.47 8.39
C GLY A 193 0.96 5.41 9.03
N LEU A 194 1.79 6.41 8.76
CA LEU A 194 3.10 6.56 9.33
C LEU A 194 3.00 7.10 10.77
N ASP A 195 3.72 6.48 11.69
CA ASP A 195 3.96 7.00 13.03
C ASP A 195 5.34 7.69 13.04
N ASP A 196 5.33 9.00 12.83
CA ASP A 196 6.55 9.80 12.72
C ASP A 196 7.32 9.84 14.05
N GLU A 197 6.64 9.83 15.18
CA GLU A 197 7.29 9.82 16.49
C GLU A 197 8.02 8.49 16.73
N LEU A 198 7.35 7.38 16.45
CA LEU A 198 7.94 6.05 16.59
C LEU A 198 9.09 5.86 15.59
N ARG A 199 8.94 6.37 14.37
CA ARG A 199 9.99 6.37 13.34
C ARG A 199 11.22 7.14 13.79
N ALA A 200 11.03 8.31 14.40
CA ALA A 200 12.10 9.18 14.88
C ALA A 200 12.88 8.58 16.05
N ARG A 201 12.23 7.77 16.90
CA ARG A 201 12.88 7.10 18.06
C ARG A 201 13.94 6.10 17.66
N LEU A 202 13.90 5.58 16.44
CA LEU A 202 14.76 4.52 15.91
C LEU A 202 14.68 3.20 16.72
N PRO A 203 15.01 2.05 16.13
CA PRO A 203 15.05 0.78 16.85
C PRO A 203 16.14 0.80 17.95
N ALA A 204 15.91 0.08 19.04
CA ALA A 204 16.90 -0.11 20.10
C ALA A 204 18.22 -0.63 19.53
N PHE A 205 19.36 -0.14 20.10
CA PHE A 205 20.72 -0.45 19.64
C PHE A 205 21.56 -1.18 20.70
N GLY A 206 20.96 -1.74 21.73
CA GLY A 206 21.65 -2.49 22.80
C GLY A 206 21.64 -4.00 22.57
N PHE A 207 22.23 -4.48 21.48
CA PHE A 207 22.29 -5.91 21.13
C PHE A 207 23.74 -6.33 20.87
N PRO A 208 24.09 -7.65 21.04
CA PRO A 208 25.43 -8.15 20.83
C PRO A 208 25.95 -7.89 19.41
N VAL A 209 27.27 -7.64 19.29
CA VAL A 209 27.96 -7.42 18.00
C VAL A 209 27.82 -8.62 17.05
N SER A 210 27.67 -9.82 17.60
CA SER A 210 27.38 -11.03 16.81
C SER A 210 26.07 -10.96 16.01
N THR A 211 25.14 -10.07 16.40
CA THR A 211 23.83 -9.91 15.76
C THR A 211 23.98 -9.31 14.38
N ILE A 212 23.53 -10.02 13.34
CA ILE A 212 23.54 -9.52 11.96
C ILE A 212 22.41 -8.52 11.73
N ARG A 213 21.26 -8.71 12.40
CA ARG A 213 20.08 -7.87 12.26
C ARG A 213 19.35 -7.73 13.59
N SER A 214 19.06 -6.50 13.99
CA SER A 214 18.30 -6.23 15.22
C SER A 214 16.84 -6.65 15.14
N GLY A 215 16.14 -6.57 16.25
CA GLY A 215 14.69 -6.62 16.29
C GLY A 215 14.06 -5.57 15.38
N SER A 216 12.94 -5.91 14.75
CA SER A 216 12.23 -5.04 13.80
C SER A 216 11.04 -4.36 14.48
N VAL A 217 10.89 -3.03 14.28
CA VAL A 217 9.77 -2.22 14.76
C VAL A 217 8.92 -1.79 13.58
N ILE A 218 7.60 -1.96 13.66
CA ILE A 218 6.66 -1.46 12.64
C ILE A 218 6.36 -0.01 12.96
N VAL A 219 6.72 0.89 12.05
CA VAL A 219 6.55 2.34 12.20
C VAL A 219 5.48 2.92 11.26
N GLY A 220 4.84 2.09 10.45
CA GLY A 220 3.75 2.54 9.60
C GLY A 220 2.94 1.38 9.04
N GLU A 221 1.65 1.63 8.83
CA GLU A 221 0.71 0.66 8.29
C GLU A 221 -0.34 1.30 7.40
N TRP A 222 -0.59 0.68 6.25
CA TRP A 222 -1.57 1.11 5.25
C TRP A 222 -2.27 -0.08 4.61
N TYR A 223 -3.36 0.22 3.93
CA TYR A 223 -3.98 -0.72 3.00
C TYR A 223 -3.78 -0.31 1.55
N CYS A 224 -3.80 -1.32 0.70
CA CYS A 224 -3.79 -1.19 -0.75
C CYS A 224 -4.93 -2.02 -1.33
N PRO A 225 -5.96 -1.43 -1.94
CA PRO A 225 -7.00 -2.16 -2.63
C PRO A 225 -6.43 -3.04 -3.75
N PHE A 226 -7.01 -4.22 -3.95
CA PHE A 226 -6.48 -5.24 -4.87
C PHE A 226 -6.22 -4.73 -6.30
N MET A 227 -6.96 -3.73 -6.74
CA MET A 227 -6.86 -3.18 -8.09
C MET A 227 -5.56 -2.41 -8.36
N PHE A 228 -4.82 -2.04 -7.31
CA PHE A 228 -3.48 -1.44 -7.38
C PHE A 228 -2.35 -2.48 -7.34
N VAL A 229 -2.69 -3.76 -7.22
CA VAL A 229 -1.75 -4.88 -7.20
C VAL A 229 -2.11 -5.83 -8.32
N LYS A 230 -1.12 -6.39 -9.02
CA LYS A 230 -1.32 -7.44 -10.02
C LYS A 230 -0.60 -8.71 -9.61
N GLU A 231 -1.35 -9.77 -9.44
CA GLU A 231 -0.83 -11.11 -9.32
C GLU A 231 -1.10 -11.88 -10.62
N ASN A 232 -0.42 -13.01 -10.83
CA ASN A 232 -0.62 -13.86 -12.00
C ASN A 232 -1.94 -14.68 -11.89
N CYS A 233 -3.05 -13.95 -11.75
CA CYS A 233 -4.38 -14.51 -11.71
C CYS A 233 -5.41 -13.48 -12.19
N SER A 234 -6.65 -13.90 -12.40
CA SER A 234 -7.71 -12.98 -12.80
C SER A 234 -8.06 -12.00 -11.68
N LEU A 235 -8.45 -10.76 -12.03
CA LEU A 235 -8.91 -9.76 -11.06
C LEU A 235 -10.07 -10.27 -10.19
N SER A 236 -10.97 -11.07 -10.77
CA SER A 236 -12.07 -11.70 -10.03
C SER A 236 -11.60 -12.67 -8.95
N TYR A 237 -10.54 -13.43 -9.23
CA TYR A 237 -9.93 -14.34 -8.26
C TYR A 237 -9.16 -13.57 -7.20
N GLN A 238 -8.37 -12.58 -7.61
CA GLN A 238 -7.58 -11.72 -6.73
C GLN A 238 -8.49 -10.98 -5.73
N MET A 239 -9.56 -10.33 -6.20
CA MET A 239 -10.56 -9.66 -5.36
C MET A 239 -11.20 -10.61 -4.33
N ARG A 240 -11.44 -11.86 -4.69
CA ARG A 240 -12.01 -12.87 -3.77
C ARG A 240 -11.00 -13.30 -2.72
N LYS A 241 -9.72 -13.43 -3.10
CA LYS A 241 -8.65 -13.90 -2.22
C LYS A 241 -8.15 -12.81 -1.27
N SER A 242 -8.00 -11.58 -1.78
CA SER A 242 -7.56 -10.44 -1.00
C SER A 242 -8.13 -9.17 -1.61
N MET A 243 -9.19 -8.64 -1.02
CA MET A 243 -9.79 -7.37 -1.46
C MET A 243 -8.87 -6.19 -1.12
N PHE A 244 -8.19 -6.28 0.01
CA PHE A 244 -7.20 -5.33 0.49
C PHE A 244 -5.92 -6.06 0.84
N TYR A 245 -4.79 -5.48 0.46
CA TYR A 245 -3.45 -5.88 0.86
C TYR A 245 -2.98 -4.94 1.96
N ARG A 246 -2.28 -5.49 2.94
CA ARG A 246 -1.67 -4.72 4.02
C ARG A 246 -0.25 -4.35 3.63
N ILE A 247 0.11 -3.09 3.81
CA ILE A 247 1.47 -2.57 3.64
C ILE A 247 1.97 -2.16 5.00
N THR A 248 3.13 -2.66 5.41
CA THR A 248 3.80 -2.27 6.66
C THR A 248 5.15 -1.68 6.35
N LEU A 249 5.55 -0.64 7.06
CA LEU A 249 6.91 -0.11 7.09
C LEU A 249 7.56 -0.53 8.39
N SER A 250 8.70 -1.20 8.30
CA SER A 250 9.47 -1.68 9.45
C SER A 250 10.87 -1.10 9.44
N GLN A 251 11.39 -0.77 10.64
CA GLN A 251 12.76 -0.32 10.86
C GLN A 251 13.56 -1.37 11.64
N TYR A 252 14.86 -1.49 11.32
CA TYR A 252 15.82 -2.30 12.06
C TYR A 252 17.25 -1.90 11.70
N TRP A 253 18.23 -2.32 12.53
CA TRP A 253 19.64 -2.19 12.23
C TRP A 253 20.16 -3.44 11.54
N GLU A 254 20.98 -3.28 10.49
CA GLU A 254 21.64 -4.37 9.76
C GLU A 254 23.14 -4.14 9.74
N ARG A 255 23.92 -5.16 10.14
CA ARG A 255 25.38 -5.10 10.19
C ARG A 255 25.95 -5.07 8.77
N ILE A 256 26.79 -4.08 8.48
CA ILE A 256 27.48 -3.91 7.20
C ILE A 256 28.97 -4.20 7.29
N TYR A 257 29.55 -4.12 8.51
CA TYR A 257 30.96 -4.37 8.76
C TYR A 257 31.12 -5.04 10.12
N HIS A 258 32.16 -5.89 10.24
CA HIS A 258 32.51 -6.57 11.48
C HIS A 258 33.99 -6.88 11.46
N CYS A 259 34.68 -6.63 12.57
CA CYS A 259 36.04 -7.12 12.80
C CYS A 259 36.22 -7.62 14.24
N GLU A 260 37.24 -8.45 14.46
CA GLU A 260 37.69 -8.95 15.75
C GLU A 260 39.05 -8.37 16.06
N ASN A 261 39.29 -8.05 17.32
CA ASN A 261 40.60 -7.59 17.79
C ASN A 261 41.47 -8.79 18.11
N ASN A 262 42.41 -9.11 17.23
CA ASN A 262 43.34 -10.22 17.40
C ASN A 262 44.48 -9.88 18.35
N ASP A 263 44.76 -8.60 18.62
CA ASP A 263 45.84 -8.12 19.45
C ASP A 263 45.52 -8.14 20.95
N ALA A 264 44.26 -8.36 21.32
CA ALA A 264 43.84 -8.50 22.72
C ALA A 264 44.54 -9.66 23.48
N HIS A 265 45.20 -10.58 22.77
CA HIS A 265 45.90 -11.74 23.33
C HIS A 265 47.42 -11.66 23.25
N ASN A 266 48.00 -10.70 22.55
CA ASN A 266 49.44 -10.58 22.41
C ASN A 266 50.01 -9.65 23.48
N ASN A 267 50.87 -10.18 24.38
CA ASN A 267 51.68 -9.40 25.31
C ASN A 267 52.77 -8.70 24.50
N ILE A 268 52.47 -7.56 23.88
CA ILE A 268 53.50 -6.72 23.26
C ILE A 268 53.84 -5.58 24.21
N ASP A 269 55.17 -5.34 24.30
CA ASP A 269 55.86 -4.45 25.22
C ASP A 269 55.23 -3.05 25.38
N GLU A 270 55.22 -2.58 26.65
CA GLU A 270 54.60 -1.36 27.16
C GLU A 270 55.27 -0.03 26.75
N ASN A 271 56.13 0.02 25.73
CA ASN A 271 57.02 1.16 25.49
C ASN A 271 56.81 1.94 24.19
N ASN A 272 55.60 1.97 23.61
CA ASN A 272 55.30 2.93 22.53
C ASN A 272 54.20 3.90 22.97
N ASP A 273 54.66 5.04 23.45
CA ASP A 273 53.83 6.23 23.77
C ASP A 273 53.63 7.05 22.49
N ASP A 274 53.05 6.44 21.47
CA ASP A 274 52.66 7.15 20.26
C ASP A 274 51.17 7.60 20.40
N ASN A 275 50.98 8.91 20.58
CA ASN A 275 49.69 9.63 20.63
C ASN A 275 48.91 9.56 19.29
N GLU A 276 48.97 8.51 18.53
CA GLU A 276 48.10 8.32 17.37
C GLU A 276 46.73 7.80 17.83
N GLU A 277 45.68 8.57 17.56
CA GLU A 277 44.31 8.11 17.78
C GLU A 277 44.08 6.83 16.95
N GLU A 278 44.06 5.69 17.61
CA GLU A 278 43.74 4.43 16.95
C GLU A 278 42.33 4.45 16.43
N VAL A 279 42.15 4.08 15.16
CA VAL A 279 40.85 4.08 14.47
C VAL A 279 40.56 2.69 13.86
N VAL A 280 39.31 2.29 13.84
CA VAL A 280 38.87 1.17 13.00
C VAL A 280 38.29 1.76 11.71
N SER A 281 38.95 1.48 10.59
CA SER A 281 38.45 1.86 9.27
C SER A 281 37.38 0.88 8.79
N VAL A 282 36.18 1.41 8.63
CA VAL A 282 35.02 0.67 8.10
C VAL A 282 34.96 0.87 6.59
N GLU A 283 35.10 -0.21 5.83
CA GLU A 283 34.85 -0.22 4.40
C GLU A 283 33.80 -1.27 4.06
N ALA A 284 32.67 -0.84 3.50
CA ALA A 284 31.59 -1.76 3.14
C ALA A 284 30.86 -1.32 1.86
N ASN A 285 30.56 -2.29 1.00
CA ASN A 285 29.71 -2.06 -0.17
C ASN A 285 28.24 -2.35 0.18
N VAL A 286 27.43 -1.31 0.26
CA VAL A 286 26.03 -1.39 0.69
C VAL A 286 25.08 -1.22 -0.49
N VAL A 287 24.20 -2.19 -0.70
CA VAL A 287 23.11 -2.12 -1.66
C VAL A 287 22.01 -1.22 -1.08
N ARG A 288 21.81 -0.02 -1.65
CA ARG A 288 20.85 0.97 -1.13
C ARG A 288 19.40 0.49 -1.19
N GLU A 289 19.00 -0.11 -2.32
CA GLU A 289 17.64 -0.62 -2.52
C GLU A 289 17.70 -2.07 -2.97
N ALA A 290 16.98 -2.95 -2.28
CA ALA A 290 16.83 -4.34 -2.64
C ALA A 290 15.35 -4.72 -2.61
N ASN A 291 14.93 -5.52 -3.58
CA ASN A 291 13.55 -5.96 -3.71
C ASN A 291 13.47 -7.48 -3.64
N TYR A 292 12.42 -7.98 -3.00
CA TYR A 292 12.18 -9.42 -2.83
C TYR A 292 10.73 -9.74 -3.21
N VAL A 293 10.55 -10.84 -3.92
CA VAL A 293 9.23 -11.43 -4.20
C VAL A 293 9.16 -12.79 -3.57
N LYS A 294 8.20 -12.98 -2.67
CA LYS A 294 8.01 -14.24 -1.92
C LYS A 294 9.31 -14.73 -1.26
N GLY A 295 10.07 -13.82 -0.70
CA GLY A 295 11.32 -14.10 0.03
C GLY A 295 12.58 -14.27 -0.83
N MET A 296 12.48 -14.27 -2.16
CA MET A 296 13.63 -14.36 -3.07
C MET A 296 13.94 -12.99 -3.69
N GLU A 297 15.22 -12.70 -3.90
CA GLU A 297 15.64 -11.46 -4.53
C GLU A 297 14.96 -11.25 -5.89
N ALA A 298 14.56 -10.02 -6.15
CA ALA A 298 13.82 -9.66 -7.33
C ALA A 298 14.39 -8.42 -8.02
N VAL A 299 14.33 -8.41 -9.33
CA VAL A 299 14.60 -7.22 -10.14
C VAL A 299 13.30 -6.48 -10.38
N LYS A 300 13.31 -5.17 -10.14
CA LYS A 300 12.26 -4.23 -10.54
C LYS A 300 12.45 -3.97 -12.04
N GLY A 301 11.55 -4.48 -12.86
CA GLY A 301 11.56 -4.24 -14.30
C GLY A 301 10.48 -3.24 -14.68
N GLU A 302 10.86 -2.19 -15.39
CA GLU A 302 9.92 -1.35 -16.12
C GLU A 302 9.60 -2.07 -17.43
N LYS A 303 8.46 -2.74 -17.53
CA LYS A 303 7.84 -2.92 -18.83
C LYS A 303 7.02 -1.66 -19.08
N GLU A 304 7.61 -0.70 -19.74
CA GLU A 304 6.88 0.31 -20.49
C GLU A 304 5.84 -0.42 -21.33
N GLY A 305 4.58 -0.06 -21.14
CA GLY A 305 3.60 -0.40 -22.14
C GLY A 305 2.28 -1.00 -21.72
N HIS A 306 2.00 -1.41 -20.51
CA HIS A 306 0.63 -1.83 -20.18
C HIS A 306 0.25 -1.50 -18.73
N GLY A 307 -0.32 -0.31 -18.52
CA GLY A 307 -1.21 -0.03 -17.39
C GLY A 307 -0.58 0.47 -16.09
N GLY A 308 0.57 1.19 -16.13
CA GLY A 308 1.07 1.92 -14.95
C GLY A 308 1.49 1.05 -13.76
N PHE A 309 2.12 -0.09 -14.01
CA PHE A 309 2.59 -1.01 -12.98
C PHE A 309 4.10 -1.25 -13.08
N HIS A 310 4.79 -1.19 -11.92
CA HIS A 310 6.13 -1.72 -11.75
C HIS A 310 6.06 -3.21 -11.45
N TRP A 311 6.87 -4.01 -12.15
CA TRP A 311 6.87 -5.47 -12.02
C TRP A 311 8.10 -5.96 -11.28
N TYR A 312 7.87 -6.73 -10.24
CA TYR A 312 8.90 -7.41 -9.46
C TYR A 312 8.99 -8.86 -9.89
N ARG A 313 10.18 -9.27 -10.36
CA ARG A 313 10.46 -10.63 -10.84
C ARG A 313 11.65 -11.21 -10.10
N GLN A 314 11.56 -12.46 -9.70
CA GLN A 314 12.69 -13.13 -9.06
C GLN A 314 13.89 -13.19 -10.02
N VAL A 315 15.09 -12.98 -9.46
CA VAL A 315 16.36 -13.20 -10.16
C VAL A 315 16.51 -14.71 -10.35
N GLN A 316 16.67 -15.15 -11.60
CA GLN A 316 17.05 -16.53 -11.87
C GLN A 316 18.57 -16.61 -11.68
N GLY A 317 19.01 -17.37 -10.71
CA GLY A 317 20.44 -17.67 -10.54
C GLY A 317 21.04 -18.37 -11.77
N PRO A 318 22.38 -18.29 -11.99
CA PRO A 318 23.05 -18.98 -13.07
C PRO A 318 22.74 -20.48 -13.01
N ARG A 319 22.45 -21.06 -14.17
CA ARG A 319 22.16 -22.50 -14.31
C ARG A 319 23.48 -23.27 -14.16
N GLY A 320 23.52 -24.20 -13.23
CA GLY A 320 24.59 -25.19 -13.20
C GLY A 320 24.57 -26.07 -14.46
N PRO A 321 25.72 -26.46 -15.01
CA PRO A 321 25.80 -27.38 -16.13
C PRO A 321 25.26 -28.75 -15.68
N GLY A 322 24.14 -29.19 -16.28
CA GLY A 322 23.54 -30.52 -16.03
C GLY A 322 22.13 -30.55 -15.38
N GLU A 323 21.56 -29.44 -14.95
CA GLU A 323 20.18 -29.42 -14.44
C GLU A 323 19.16 -29.62 -15.57
N ARG A 324 18.62 -30.85 -15.68
CA ARG A 324 17.46 -31.17 -16.52
C ARG A 324 16.29 -30.26 -16.13
N ARG A 325 15.52 -29.83 -17.13
CA ARG A 325 14.27 -29.04 -17.05
C ARG A 325 13.25 -29.62 -16.06
N ARG A 326 13.55 -29.64 -14.78
CA ARG A 326 12.49 -29.69 -13.77
C ARG A 326 11.74 -28.36 -13.90
N LYS A 327 10.43 -28.39 -14.11
CA LYS A 327 9.52 -27.24 -13.99
C LYS A 327 9.64 -26.70 -12.54
N ARG A 328 10.74 -26.01 -12.23
CA ARG A 328 10.78 -25.14 -11.04
C ARG A 328 9.65 -24.17 -11.28
N GLY A 329 8.68 -24.17 -10.37
CA GLY A 329 7.53 -23.26 -10.47
C GLY A 329 8.04 -21.85 -10.71
N VAL A 330 7.87 -21.36 -11.95
CA VAL A 330 8.22 -19.99 -12.32
C VAL A 330 7.45 -19.12 -11.36
N SER A 331 8.18 -18.52 -10.41
CA SER A 331 7.55 -17.61 -9.46
C SER A 331 6.87 -16.51 -10.24
N SER A 332 5.57 -16.44 -10.10
CA SER A 332 4.76 -15.47 -10.80
C SER A 332 5.15 -14.06 -10.38
N PRO A 333 5.44 -13.16 -11.33
CA PRO A 333 5.77 -11.78 -11.03
C PRO A 333 4.62 -11.09 -10.30
N VAL A 334 4.94 -10.10 -9.48
CA VAL A 334 3.97 -9.25 -8.79
C VAL A 334 4.10 -7.84 -9.34
N GLY A 335 2.99 -7.24 -9.77
CA GLY A 335 2.93 -5.85 -10.21
C GLY A 335 2.38 -4.95 -9.10
N LEU A 336 3.02 -3.82 -8.85
CA LEU A 336 2.49 -2.73 -8.03
C LEU A 336 2.21 -1.53 -8.91
N SER A 337 1.05 -0.90 -8.70
CA SER A 337 0.72 0.35 -9.38
C SER A 337 1.78 1.41 -9.08
N PHE A 338 2.11 2.24 -10.09
CA PHE A 338 3.09 3.31 -9.93
C PHE A 338 2.76 4.25 -8.75
N VAL A 339 1.47 4.55 -8.50
CA VAL A 339 1.06 5.40 -7.36
C VAL A 339 1.43 4.81 -6.00
N VAL A 340 1.43 3.48 -5.87
CA VAL A 340 1.86 2.80 -4.64
C VAL A 340 3.37 2.88 -4.48
N VAL A 341 4.12 2.64 -5.56
CA VAL A 341 5.58 2.68 -5.55
C VAL A 341 6.08 4.10 -5.30
N GLU A 342 5.47 5.11 -5.93
CA GLU A 342 5.81 6.52 -5.72
C GLU A 342 5.50 6.96 -4.28
N ARG A 343 4.38 6.52 -3.68
CA ARG A 343 4.12 6.83 -2.27
C ARG A 343 5.15 6.19 -1.35
N MET A 344 5.51 4.93 -1.58
CA MET A 344 6.56 4.25 -0.81
C MET A 344 7.89 5.01 -0.91
N ARG A 345 8.26 5.44 -2.12
CA ARG A 345 9.48 6.21 -2.35
C ARG A 345 9.48 7.54 -1.61
N ARG A 346 8.39 8.30 -1.69
CA ARG A 346 8.25 9.59 -0.97
C ARG A 346 8.39 9.41 0.54
N VAL A 347 7.74 8.40 1.12
CA VAL A 347 7.89 8.09 2.55
C VAL A 347 9.36 7.84 2.90
N MET A 348 10.14 7.19 2.03
CA MET A 348 11.57 6.99 2.27
C MET A 348 12.36 8.30 2.17
N GLU A 349 12.10 9.10 1.13
CA GLU A 349 12.77 10.39 0.92
C GLU A 349 12.46 11.38 2.06
N GLU A 350 11.21 11.47 2.49
CA GLU A 350 10.76 12.24 3.66
C GLU A 350 11.45 11.78 4.95
N GLY A 351 11.78 10.49 5.08
CA GLY A 351 12.56 9.91 6.18
C GLY A 351 14.08 10.09 6.05
N GLY A 352 14.54 10.84 5.04
CA GLY A 352 15.97 11.12 4.83
C GLY A 352 16.73 10.02 4.09
N TRP A 353 16.05 9.07 3.44
CA TRP A 353 16.71 8.15 2.52
C TRP A 353 17.15 8.90 1.27
N VAL A 354 18.43 8.79 0.95
CA VAL A 354 19.01 9.44 -0.23
C VAL A 354 19.01 8.45 -1.37
N GLY A 355 18.11 8.66 -2.33
CA GLY A 355 18.11 7.97 -3.62
C GLY A 355 19.30 8.42 -4.48
N GLY A 356 19.66 7.65 -5.47
CA GLY A 356 20.70 8.01 -6.43
C GLY A 356 20.89 6.93 -7.48
N GLY A 357 21.56 7.28 -8.59
CA GLY A 357 21.77 6.38 -9.74
C GLY A 357 22.59 5.12 -9.44
N ARG A 358 23.35 5.08 -8.34
CA ARG A 358 24.16 3.92 -7.97
C ARG A 358 23.38 2.98 -7.06
N LYS A 359 23.20 1.75 -7.50
CA LYS A 359 22.57 0.67 -6.69
C LYS A 359 23.40 0.30 -5.48
N VAL A 360 24.72 0.32 -5.61
CA VAL A 360 25.70 0.00 -4.55
C VAL A 360 26.49 1.25 -4.20
N VAL A 361 26.65 1.50 -2.91
CA VAL A 361 27.44 2.61 -2.36
C VAL A 361 28.52 2.04 -1.48
N ARG A 362 29.75 2.49 -1.68
CA ARG A 362 30.85 2.25 -0.76
C ARG A 362 30.68 3.19 0.44
N VAL A 363 30.57 2.62 1.61
CA VAL A 363 30.56 3.29 2.90
C VAL A 363 31.98 3.23 3.44
N GLU A 364 32.57 4.39 3.68
CA GLU A 364 33.88 4.56 4.29
C GLU A 364 33.72 5.41 5.54
N ARG A 365 34.27 4.95 6.66
CA ARG A 365 34.20 5.67 7.93
C ARG A 365 35.31 5.19 8.86
N ASP A 366 36.03 6.14 9.43
CA ASP A 366 36.98 5.89 10.51
C ASP A 366 36.28 6.12 11.85
N GLU A 367 36.32 5.10 12.70
CA GLU A 367 35.70 5.13 14.02
C GLU A 367 36.79 5.09 15.08
N PRO A 368 36.92 6.16 15.89
CA PRO A 368 37.98 6.21 16.91
C PRO A 368 37.74 5.17 18.01
N ILE A 369 38.78 4.49 18.43
CA ILE A 369 38.75 3.55 19.54
C ILE A 369 38.68 4.35 20.83
N ARG A 370 37.51 4.43 21.45
CA ARG A 370 37.30 5.16 22.72
C ARG A 370 37.54 4.32 23.97
N ILE A 371 37.83 3.04 23.78
CA ILE A 371 38.05 2.06 24.83
C ILE A 371 39.52 1.60 24.70
N SER A 372 40.19 1.28 25.81
CA SER A 372 41.57 0.76 25.73
C SER A 372 41.64 -0.36 24.71
N ARG A 373 42.72 -0.43 23.92
CA ARG A 373 42.99 -1.44 22.89
C ARG A 373 42.81 -2.88 23.41
N ARG A 374 43.03 -3.11 24.68
CA ARG A 374 42.92 -4.41 25.34
C ARG A 374 41.48 -4.77 25.76
N ASP A 375 40.56 -3.77 25.79
CA ASP A 375 39.23 -3.94 26.39
C ASP A 375 38.12 -4.28 25.37
N TRP A 376 38.39 -4.20 24.06
CA TRP A 376 37.42 -4.60 23.05
C TRP A 376 37.87 -5.87 22.33
N ARG A 377 36.91 -6.74 22.01
CA ARG A 377 37.14 -7.99 21.28
C ARG A 377 36.51 -7.99 19.92
N ARG A 378 35.37 -7.31 19.78
CA ARG A 378 34.59 -7.27 18.55
C ARG A 378 34.10 -5.87 18.29
N PHE A 379 34.08 -5.52 17.02
CA PHE A 379 33.51 -4.29 16.53
C PHE A 379 32.51 -4.57 15.41
N GLY A 380 31.38 -3.84 15.38
CA GLY A 380 30.38 -3.93 14.34
C GLY A 380 29.83 -2.57 13.94
N CYS A 381 29.76 -2.31 12.63
CA CYS A 381 29.09 -1.15 12.08
C CYS A 381 27.76 -1.56 11.45
N TYR A 382 26.71 -0.80 11.76
CA TYR A 382 25.34 -1.07 11.39
C TYR A 382 24.73 0.09 10.63
N VAL A 383 23.92 -0.22 9.61
CA VAL A 383 23.13 0.74 8.86
C VAL A 383 21.67 0.66 9.27
N LEU A 384 20.99 1.80 9.35
CA LEU A 384 19.54 1.83 9.51
C LEU A 384 18.89 1.32 8.25
N VAL A 385 17.96 0.39 8.40
CA VAL A 385 17.17 -0.20 7.31
C VAL A 385 15.70 0.05 7.54
N GLU A 386 15.03 0.54 6.52
CA GLU A 386 13.58 0.58 6.44
C GLU A 386 13.08 -0.36 5.35
N SER A 387 12.01 -1.09 5.61
CA SER A 387 11.49 -2.02 4.63
C SER A 387 9.97 -2.02 4.56
N PHE A 388 9.44 -1.85 3.35
CA PHE A 388 8.04 -2.08 3.08
C PHE A 388 7.76 -3.56 2.85
N GLY A 389 6.71 -4.07 3.49
CA GLY A 389 6.19 -5.41 3.27
C GLY A 389 4.76 -5.38 2.78
N LEU A 390 4.49 -5.84 1.55
CA LEU A 390 3.15 -6.02 1.01
C LEU A 390 2.65 -7.43 1.31
N ARG A 391 1.57 -7.54 2.07
CA ARG A 391 0.96 -8.83 2.46
C ARG A 391 -0.47 -8.94 1.99
N ARG A 392 -0.85 -10.15 1.58
CA ARG A 392 -2.26 -10.48 1.38
C ARG A 392 -3.02 -10.53 2.70
N ALA A 393 -4.36 -10.56 2.61
CA ALA A 393 -5.23 -10.75 3.76
C ALA A 393 -4.96 -12.07 4.53
N ASP A 394 -4.38 -13.11 3.90
CA ASP A 394 -3.97 -14.36 4.53
C ASP A 394 -2.58 -14.30 5.22
N GLY A 395 -1.95 -13.12 5.25
CA GLY A 395 -0.64 -12.90 5.84
C GLY A 395 0.55 -13.19 4.92
N VAL A 396 0.33 -13.79 3.74
CA VAL A 396 1.40 -14.13 2.79
C VAL A 396 2.11 -12.86 2.31
N LEU A 397 3.42 -12.78 2.53
CA LEU A 397 4.29 -11.71 2.02
C LEU A 397 4.49 -11.89 0.52
N LEU A 398 4.10 -10.90 -0.26
CA LEU A 398 4.23 -10.89 -1.72
C LEU A 398 5.48 -10.17 -2.19
N VAL A 399 5.66 -8.93 -1.71
CA VAL A 399 6.77 -8.06 -2.07
C VAL A 399 7.36 -7.49 -0.79
N LYS A 400 8.69 -7.43 -0.72
CA LYS A 400 9.44 -6.68 0.29
C LYS A 400 10.40 -5.75 -0.45
N CYS A 401 10.31 -4.44 -0.17
CA CYS A 401 11.25 -3.44 -0.66
C CYS A 401 12.08 -2.95 0.53
N VAL A 402 13.39 -3.05 0.43
CA VAL A 402 14.36 -2.75 1.50
C VAL A 402 15.16 -1.54 1.10
N PHE A 403 15.24 -0.56 1.99
CA PHE A 403 15.96 0.70 1.81
C PHE A 403 16.98 0.84 2.92
N ARG A 404 18.26 1.04 2.58
CA ARG A 404 19.35 1.24 3.53
C ARG A 404 19.76 2.70 3.53
N HIS A 405 19.74 3.31 4.72
CA HIS A 405 20.12 4.70 4.94
C HIS A 405 21.64 4.76 5.16
N THR A 406 22.41 4.83 4.08
CA THR A 406 23.90 4.83 4.14
C THR A 406 24.48 6.03 4.87
N ASN A 407 23.65 7.06 5.16
CA ASN A 407 23.98 8.22 5.98
C ASN A 407 23.57 8.07 7.45
N ARG A 408 22.97 6.93 7.86
CA ARG A 408 22.58 6.65 9.25
C ARG A 408 23.25 5.37 9.73
N LEU A 409 24.44 5.57 10.29
CA LEU A 409 25.28 4.49 10.78
C LEU A 409 25.39 4.54 12.29
N ARG A 410 25.51 3.39 12.93
CA ARG A 410 25.87 3.24 14.34
C ARG A 410 26.90 2.14 14.50
N CYS A 411 27.84 2.36 15.40
CA CYS A 411 28.88 1.38 15.73
C CYS A 411 28.67 0.85 17.14
N ASN A 412 29.01 -0.41 17.34
CA ASN A 412 28.97 -1.09 18.63
C ASN A 412 30.28 -1.84 18.87
N TRP A 413 30.74 -1.81 20.11
CA TRP A 413 31.97 -2.43 20.60
C TRP A 413 31.60 -3.47 21.67
N GLU A 414 32.28 -4.61 21.67
CA GLU A 414 32.07 -5.70 22.62
C GLU A 414 33.42 -6.27 23.10
#